data_5c768459263a9811cc28b556d36acbc5
#
_entry.id   5c768459263a9811cc28b556d36acbc5
#
_cell.length_a   1.000
_cell.length_b   1.000
_cell.length_c   1.000
_cell.angle_alpha   90.00
_cell.angle_beta   90.00
_cell.angle_gamma   90.00
#
_symmetry.space_group_name_H-M   'P 1'
#
loop_
_entity.id
_entity.type
_entity.pdbx_description
1 polymer ?
#
loop_
_entity_poly.entity_id
_entity_poly.type
_entity_poly.pdbx_seq_one_letter_code
_entity_poly.pdbx_strand_id
1 'polypeptide(L)'
;MYPVSEAFLQAVQGNTRKYYWTGKITTAGGVEYLFDQEDIVKGSGYITAQCCGNSEIELGAVYAAEMGISLFLDIDRYTLEEAEVELSYHLRLADGTYEVVPMGIFEVSEANRTVHVLELKAYDRMLRFDRAFNGFETIGTAYGMMALCSTACGVELAQTQAEIEALPNGSELLSVYPESF
;
A
#
# COMPACT_ATOMS: atom_id res chain seq x y z
N MET A 1 4.10 5.91 -10.44
CA MET A 1 2.68 6.34 -10.51
C MET A 1 1.97 5.37 -11.46
N TYR A 2 0.81 4.84 -11.07
CA TYR A 2 0.03 3.95 -11.95
C TYR A 2 -0.42 4.73 -13.21
N PRO A 3 -0.20 4.20 -14.43
CA PRO A 3 -0.60 4.89 -15.64
C PRO A 3 -2.13 4.86 -15.79
N VAL A 4 -2.72 6.02 -16.02
CA VAL A 4 -4.16 6.19 -16.28
C VAL A 4 -4.37 6.91 -17.60
N SER A 5 -5.55 6.74 -18.19
CA SER A 5 -5.89 7.40 -19.45
C SER A 5 -6.15 8.90 -19.28
N GLU A 6 -6.03 9.65 -20.37
CA GLU A 6 -6.42 11.07 -20.38
C GLU A 6 -7.91 11.26 -20.05
N ALA A 7 -8.78 10.33 -20.46
CA ALA A 7 -10.19 10.33 -20.13
C ALA A 7 -10.43 10.18 -18.63
N PHE A 8 -9.61 9.36 -17.94
CA PHE A 8 -9.63 9.23 -16.48
C PHE A 8 -9.25 10.55 -15.79
N LEU A 9 -8.17 11.20 -16.25
CA LEU A 9 -7.72 12.49 -15.69
C LEU A 9 -8.80 13.55 -15.83
N GLN A 10 -9.49 13.62 -16.97
CA GLN A 10 -10.61 14.52 -17.18
C GLN A 10 -11.79 14.19 -16.28
N ALA A 11 -12.12 12.91 -16.12
CA ALA A 11 -13.21 12.47 -15.24
C ALA A 11 -12.94 12.78 -13.77
N VAL A 12 -11.69 12.65 -13.30
CA VAL A 12 -11.29 13.00 -11.93
C VAL A 12 -11.42 14.50 -11.66
N GLN A 13 -11.13 15.34 -12.65
CA GLN A 13 -11.24 16.80 -12.53
C GLN A 13 -12.69 17.31 -12.63
N GLY A 14 -13.62 16.45 -13.05
CA GLY A 14 -15.02 16.79 -13.19
C GLY A 14 -15.71 17.12 -11.86
N ASN A 15 -16.75 17.96 -11.91
CA ASN A 15 -17.53 18.36 -10.73
C ASN A 15 -18.37 17.20 -10.13
N THR A 16 -18.71 16.21 -10.94
CA THR A 16 -19.45 15.02 -10.53
C THR A 16 -18.69 13.78 -10.95
N ARG A 17 -18.44 12.88 -10.00
CA ARG A 17 -17.75 11.61 -10.22
C ARG A 17 -18.66 10.46 -9.80
N LYS A 18 -18.79 9.47 -10.69
CA LYS A 18 -19.41 8.18 -10.34
C LYS A 18 -18.32 7.16 -10.24
N TYR A 19 -18.17 6.61 -9.07
CA TYR A 19 -17.13 5.62 -8.78
C TYR A 19 -17.65 4.60 -7.77
N TYR A 20 -16.99 3.48 -7.75
CA TYR A 20 -17.15 2.46 -6.71
C TYR A 20 -15.83 1.74 -6.47
N TRP A 21 -15.76 1.03 -5.36
CA TRP A 21 -14.62 0.22 -5.01
C TRP A 21 -14.99 -1.24 -5.06
N THR A 22 -14.03 -2.08 -5.43
CA THR A 22 -14.06 -3.52 -5.25
C THR A 22 -12.78 -3.96 -4.58
N GLY A 23 -12.77 -5.14 -4.02
CA GLY A 23 -11.55 -5.68 -3.45
C GLY A 23 -11.62 -7.16 -3.22
N LYS A 24 -10.50 -7.65 -2.73
CA LYS A 24 -10.30 -9.04 -2.38
C LYS A 24 -9.52 -9.12 -1.08
N ILE A 25 -9.97 -9.95 -0.16
CA ILE A 25 -9.22 -10.31 1.04
C ILE A 25 -8.67 -11.71 0.82
N THR A 26 -7.36 -11.87 0.97
CA THR A 26 -6.69 -13.17 0.91
C THR A 26 -6.12 -13.48 2.29
N THR A 27 -6.61 -14.53 2.94
CA THR A 27 -6.09 -14.95 4.25
C THR A 27 -4.71 -15.58 4.12
N ALA A 28 -3.96 -15.69 5.21
CA ALA A 28 -2.68 -16.40 5.25
C ALA A 28 -2.81 -17.87 4.79
N GLY A 29 -3.97 -18.48 4.97
CA GLY A 29 -4.30 -19.84 4.48
C GLY A 29 -4.67 -19.90 2.99
N GLY A 30 -4.67 -18.78 2.26
CA GLY A 30 -4.99 -18.70 0.84
C GLY A 30 -6.48 -18.72 0.52
N VAL A 31 -7.36 -18.51 1.51
CA VAL A 31 -8.80 -18.37 1.26
C VAL A 31 -9.07 -16.94 0.78
N GLU A 32 -9.81 -16.82 -0.32
CA GLU A 32 -10.14 -15.54 -0.93
C GLU A 32 -11.61 -15.16 -0.68
N TYR A 33 -11.82 -13.91 -0.30
CA TYR A 33 -13.13 -13.29 -0.15
C TYR A 33 -13.20 -12.06 -1.04
N LEU A 34 -14.07 -12.09 -2.05
CA LEU A 34 -14.33 -10.94 -2.91
C LEU A 34 -15.39 -10.06 -2.28
N PHE A 35 -15.26 -8.76 -2.44
CA PHE A 35 -16.27 -7.79 -2.02
C PHE A 35 -16.42 -6.65 -3.04
N ASP A 36 -17.58 -6.07 -3.07
CA ASP A 36 -17.92 -4.94 -3.95
C ASP A 36 -18.59 -3.79 -3.17
N GLN A 37 -19.10 -2.82 -3.91
CA GLN A 37 -19.74 -1.63 -3.31
C GLN A 37 -20.97 -1.95 -2.45
N GLU A 38 -21.62 -3.10 -2.62
CA GLU A 38 -22.81 -3.50 -1.85
C GLU A 38 -22.38 -4.06 -0.48
N ASP A 39 -21.20 -4.63 -0.42
CA ASP A 39 -20.58 -5.13 0.82
C ASP A 39 -19.93 -4.02 1.65
N ILE A 40 -19.60 -2.87 1.04
CA ILE A 40 -18.89 -1.78 1.71
C ILE A 40 -19.87 -0.87 2.44
N VAL A 41 -19.63 -0.63 3.72
CA VAL A 41 -20.35 0.40 4.49
C VAL A 41 -20.07 1.76 3.87
N LYS A 42 -21.11 2.45 3.45
CA LYS A 42 -21.00 3.71 2.73
C LYS A 42 -20.18 4.76 3.48
N GLY A 43 -19.11 5.21 2.84
CA GLY A 43 -18.24 6.26 3.40
C GLY A 43 -17.21 5.76 4.40
N SER A 44 -17.08 4.45 4.62
CA SER A 44 -16.08 3.88 5.53
C SER A 44 -14.70 3.70 4.90
N GLY A 45 -14.63 3.56 3.57
CA GLY A 45 -13.38 3.30 2.87
C GLY A 45 -12.51 4.55 2.76
N TYR A 46 -11.26 4.44 3.18
CA TYR A 46 -10.23 5.47 2.98
C TYR A 46 -8.87 4.84 2.74
N ILE A 47 -8.01 5.58 2.04
CA ILE A 47 -6.57 5.32 1.93
C ILE A 47 -5.86 6.63 2.23
N THR A 48 -4.93 6.60 3.15
CA THR A 48 -4.09 7.73 3.52
C THR A 48 -2.64 7.41 3.19
N ALA A 49 -2.05 8.13 2.26
CA ALA A 49 -0.63 8.07 1.96
C ALA A 49 -0.01 9.43 2.29
N GLN A 50 1.01 9.45 3.13
CA GLN A 50 1.67 10.66 3.57
C GLN A 50 3.14 10.65 3.13
N CYS A 51 3.66 11.80 2.72
CA CYS A 51 5.08 11.97 2.44
C CYS A 51 5.87 12.53 3.64
N CYS A 52 5.19 12.90 4.72
CA CYS A 52 5.79 13.41 5.96
C CYS A 52 4.87 13.14 7.15
N GLY A 53 5.42 12.83 8.31
CA GLY A 53 4.65 12.56 9.54
C GLY A 53 4.17 13.81 10.27
N ASN A 54 4.79 14.96 9.98
CA ASN A 54 4.54 16.24 10.63
C ASN A 54 4.11 17.31 9.62
N SER A 55 3.87 18.52 10.11
CA SER A 55 3.60 19.70 9.27
C SER A 55 4.80 20.18 8.44
N GLU A 56 5.99 19.70 8.75
CA GLU A 56 7.23 20.03 8.03
C GLU A 56 7.57 18.90 7.05
N ILE A 57 8.06 19.28 5.87
CA ILE A 57 8.50 18.32 4.85
C ILE A 57 9.85 17.75 5.28
N GLU A 58 9.88 16.46 5.52
CA GLU A 58 11.10 15.71 5.83
C GLU A 58 11.60 15.04 4.55
N LEU A 59 12.73 15.51 4.03
CA LEU A 59 13.33 14.91 2.83
C LEU A 59 13.85 13.52 3.16
N GLY A 60 13.41 12.53 2.39
CA GLY A 60 13.79 11.13 2.55
C GLY A 60 12.95 10.33 3.56
N ALA A 61 12.00 10.97 4.24
CA ALA A 61 11.04 10.24 5.06
C ALA A 61 10.07 9.44 4.18
N VAL A 62 9.81 8.21 4.56
CA VAL A 62 8.85 7.32 3.90
C VAL A 62 7.91 6.76 4.95
N TYR A 63 6.61 6.89 4.71
CA TYR A 63 5.57 6.40 5.61
C TYR A 63 4.76 5.33 4.91
N ALA A 64 4.36 4.30 5.66
CA ALA A 64 3.44 3.30 5.17
C ALA A 64 2.08 3.95 4.89
N ALA A 65 1.47 3.59 3.76
CA ALA A 65 0.09 3.99 3.49
C ALA A 65 -0.85 3.18 4.39
N GLU A 66 -1.82 3.87 4.98
CA GLU A 66 -2.88 3.28 5.80
C GLU A 66 -4.16 3.15 4.98
N MET A 67 -4.84 2.02 5.13
CA MET A 67 -6.16 1.77 4.58
C MET A 67 -7.12 1.38 5.69
N GLY A 68 -8.34 1.92 5.67
CA GLY A 68 -9.45 1.47 6.49
C GLY A 68 -10.69 1.23 5.67
N ILE A 69 -11.44 0.18 6.01
CA ILE A 69 -12.70 -0.16 5.37
C ILE A 69 -13.60 -0.97 6.31
N SER A 70 -14.90 -0.72 6.24
CA SER A 70 -15.90 -1.51 6.96
C SER A 70 -16.76 -2.27 5.97
N LEU A 71 -16.95 -3.56 6.21
CA LEU A 71 -17.57 -4.51 5.29
C LEU A 71 -18.72 -5.26 5.97
N PHE A 72 -19.77 -5.56 5.22
CA PHE A 72 -20.87 -6.45 5.60
C PHE A 72 -20.56 -7.90 5.23
N LEU A 73 -19.38 -8.39 5.62
CA LEU A 73 -18.95 -9.76 5.36
C LEU A 73 -18.97 -10.60 6.63
N ASP A 74 -19.41 -11.84 6.49
CA ASP A 74 -19.39 -12.82 7.57
C ASP A 74 -18.09 -13.64 7.56
N ILE A 75 -16.99 -12.98 7.95
CA ILE A 75 -15.66 -13.57 8.05
C ILE A 75 -15.27 -13.60 9.52
N ASP A 76 -14.71 -14.71 9.98
CA ASP A 76 -14.13 -14.76 11.32
C ASP A 76 -12.87 -13.89 11.37
N ARG A 77 -12.89 -12.86 12.22
CA ARG A 77 -11.77 -11.90 12.35
C ARG A 77 -10.44 -12.56 12.67
N TYR A 78 -10.44 -13.69 13.36
CA TYR A 78 -9.23 -14.41 13.72
C TYR A 78 -8.54 -15.09 12.53
N THR A 79 -9.26 -15.29 11.42
CA THR A 79 -8.66 -15.80 10.18
C THR A 79 -7.99 -14.70 9.35
N LEU A 80 -8.13 -13.45 9.78
CA LEU A 80 -7.59 -12.28 9.07
C LEU A 80 -6.22 -11.81 9.60
N GLU A 81 -5.65 -12.53 10.56
CA GLU A 81 -4.25 -12.33 10.95
C GLU A 81 -3.35 -12.62 9.73
N GLU A 82 -2.46 -11.70 9.41
CA GLU A 82 -1.60 -11.74 8.21
C GLU A 82 -2.36 -11.81 6.87
N ALA A 83 -3.64 -11.44 6.83
CA ALA A 83 -4.39 -11.38 5.59
C ALA A 83 -3.99 -10.14 4.76
N GLU A 84 -4.07 -10.27 3.45
CA GLU A 84 -3.85 -9.18 2.51
C GLU A 84 -5.19 -8.69 1.94
N VAL A 85 -5.31 -7.37 1.77
CA VAL A 85 -6.46 -6.73 1.12
C VAL A 85 -5.98 -6.03 -0.14
N GLU A 86 -6.50 -6.46 -1.29
CA GLU A 86 -6.31 -5.79 -2.56
C GLU A 86 -7.51 -4.89 -2.83
N LEU A 87 -7.28 -3.62 -3.16
CA LEU A 87 -8.34 -2.68 -3.49
C LEU A 87 -8.21 -2.19 -4.93
N SER A 88 -9.36 -2.02 -5.58
CA SER A 88 -9.48 -1.43 -6.91
C SER A 88 -10.52 -0.32 -6.92
N TYR A 89 -10.16 0.80 -7.53
CA TYR A 89 -11.02 1.95 -7.73
C TYR A 89 -11.54 1.96 -9.16
N HIS A 90 -12.84 2.05 -9.34
CA HIS A 90 -13.51 2.07 -10.62
C HIS A 90 -14.12 3.44 -10.85
N LEU A 91 -13.61 4.19 -11.83
CA LEU A 91 -14.14 5.50 -12.19
C LEU A 91 -14.89 5.44 -13.51
N ARG A 92 -16.13 5.94 -13.52
CA ARG A 92 -16.92 6.03 -14.74
C ARG A 92 -16.39 7.15 -15.62
N LEU A 93 -16.09 6.81 -16.88
CA LEU A 93 -15.68 7.75 -17.90
C LEU A 93 -16.88 8.41 -18.60
N ALA A 94 -16.62 9.42 -19.43
CA ALA A 94 -17.64 10.17 -20.15
C ALA A 94 -18.44 9.30 -21.14
N ASP A 95 -17.83 8.28 -21.71
CA ASP A 95 -18.49 7.30 -22.61
C ASP A 95 -19.35 6.27 -21.86
N GLY A 96 -19.34 6.30 -20.53
CA GLY A 96 -20.10 5.40 -19.68
C GLY A 96 -19.37 4.11 -19.28
N THR A 97 -18.19 3.85 -19.82
CA THR A 97 -17.31 2.74 -19.39
C THR A 97 -16.66 3.04 -18.05
N TYR A 98 -16.04 2.03 -17.43
CA TYR A 98 -15.27 2.21 -16.21
C TYR A 98 -13.80 1.90 -16.43
N GLU A 99 -12.94 2.80 -16.01
CA GLU A 99 -11.50 2.55 -15.90
C GLU A 99 -11.18 2.13 -14.48
N VAL A 100 -10.35 1.07 -14.36
CA VAL A 100 -10.02 0.45 -13.08
C VAL A 100 -8.59 0.80 -12.71
N VAL A 101 -8.41 1.32 -11.51
CA VAL A 101 -7.09 1.65 -10.96
C VAL A 101 -6.86 0.79 -9.72
N PRO A 102 -5.83 -0.07 -9.71
CA PRO A 102 -5.45 -0.78 -8.48
C PRO A 102 -4.91 0.23 -7.48
N MET A 103 -5.46 0.19 -6.27
CA MET A 103 -5.11 1.13 -5.20
C MET A 103 -3.98 0.63 -4.30
N GLY A 104 -3.62 -0.63 -4.42
CA GLY A 104 -2.53 -1.25 -3.67
C GLY A 104 -2.94 -2.55 -2.98
N ILE A 105 -1.95 -3.14 -2.33
CA ILE A 105 -2.08 -4.33 -1.49
C ILE A 105 -1.71 -3.90 -0.07
N PHE A 106 -2.61 -4.19 0.87
CA PHE A 106 -2.48 -3.79 2.27
C PHE A 106 -2.54 -5.02 3.16
N GLU A 107 -1.68 -5.09 4.17
CA GLU A 107 -1.64 -6.16 5.17
C GLU A 107 -2.52 -5.77 6.36
N VAL A 108 -3.42 -6.65 6.75
CA VAL A 108 -4.35 -6.41 7.85
C VAL A 108 -3.58 -6.31 9.16
N SER A 109 -3.68 -5.17 9.82
CA SER A 109 -3.12 -4.91 11.15
C SER A 109 -4.17 -5.09 12.25
N GLU A 110 -5.39 -4.64 11.98
CA GLU A 110 -6.50 -4.73 12.93
C GLU A 110 -7.77 -5.20 12.22
N ALA A 111 -8.45 -6.16 12.82
CA ALA A 111 -9.76 -6.64 12.40
C ALA A 111 -10.71 -6.63 13.59
N ASN A 112 -11.68 -5.71 13.57
CA ASN A 112 -12.71 -5.60 14.59
C ASN A 112 -14.05 -6.01 14.01
N ARG A 113 -14.84 -6.75 14.78
CA ARG A 113 -16.16 -7.18 14.37
C ARG A 113 -17.20 -6.73 15.37
N THR A 114 -18.17 -5.99 14.90
CA THR A 114 -19.47 -5.80 15.53
C THR A 114 -20.46 -6.84 15.01
N VAL A 115 -21.72 -6.83 15.41
CA VAL A 115 -22.68 -7.91 15.08
C VAL A 115 -22.77 -8.18 13.56
N HIS A 116 -22.68 -7.15 12.72
CA HIS A 116 -22.88 -7.26 11.27
C HIS A 116 -21.79 -6.60 10.43
N VAL A 117 -20.83 -5.94 11.05
CA VAL A 117 -19.81 -5.16 10.34
C VAL A 117 -18.42 -5.64 10.75
N LEU A 118 -17.62 -5.94 9.75
CA LEU A 118 -16.20 -6.21 9.87
C LEU A 118 -15.44 -4.92 9.55
N GLU A 119 -14.73 -4.38 10.52
CA GLU A 119 -13.90 -3.19 10.36
C GLU A 119 -12.43 -3.61 10.22
N LEU A 120 -11.82 -3.23 9.12
CA LEU A 120 -10.43 -3.53 8.81
C LEU A 120 -9.60 -2.26 8.80
N LYS A 121 -8.42 -2.36 9.43
CA LYS A 121 -7.33 -1.41 9.29
C LYS A 121 -6.11 -2.16 8.80
N ALA A 122 -5.49 -1.66 7.74
CA ALA A 122 -4.39 -2.31 7.09
C ALA A 122 -3.35 -1.29 6.62
N TYR A 123 -2.14 -1.73 6.42
CA TYR A 123 -1.02 -0.91 5.96
C TYR A 123 -0.37 -1.54 4.74
N ASP A 124 0.23 -0.73 3.90
CA ASP A 124 1.03 -1.27 2.80
C ASP A 124 2.32 -1.93 3.33
N ARG A 125 3.03 -2.62 2.45
CA ARG A 125 4.23 -3.38 2.81
C ARG A 125 5.40 -2.50 3.26
N MET A 126 5.30 -1.17 3.14
CA MET A 126 6.31 -0.25 3.70
C MET A 126 6.37 -0.34 5.23
N LEU A 127 5.26 -0.72 5.90
CA LEU A 127 5.27 -0.95 7.34
C LEU A 127 6.28 -2.02 7.78
N ARG A 128 6.59 -2.99 6.91
CA ARG A 128 7.60 -4.04 7.19
C ARG A 128 9.01 -3.49 7.41
N PHE A 129 9.27 -2.27 6.92
CA PHE A 129 10.57 -1.58 7.11
C PHE A 129 10.66 -0.83 8.44
N ASP A 130 9.55 -0.70 9.20
CA ASP A 130 9.55 -0.12 10.55
C ASP A 130 10.10 -1.14 11.56
N ARG A 131 11.40 -1.36 11.49
CA ARG A 131 12.13 -2.28 12.37
C ARG A 131 13.59 -1.90 12.45
N ALA A 132 14.24 -2.28 13.53
CA ALA A 132 15.67 -2.02 13.71
C ALA A 132 16.50 -2.64 12.57
N PHE A 133 17.40 -1.86 11.99
CA PHE A 133 18.35 -2.36 11.00
C PHE A 133 19.42 -3.20 11.68
N ASN A 134 19.39 -4.51 11.46
CA ASN A 134 20.35 -5.48 12.01
C ASN A 134 21.36 -5.95 10.95
N GLY A 135 21.68 -5.11 9.96
CA GLY A 135 22.63 -5.44 8.90
C GLY A 135 24.06 -5.50 9.42
N PHE A 136 24.79 -6.51 8.99
CA PHE A 136 26.24 -6.62 9.29
C PHE A 136 27.08 -5.70 8.40
N GLU A 137 26.53 -5.31 7.24
CA GLU A 137 27.18 -4.43 6.28
C GLU A 137 26.72 -3.00 6.51
N THR A 138 27.65 -2.17 6.95
CA THR A 138 27.41 -0.74 7.17
C THR A 138 27.91 0.11 5.99
N ILE A 139 28.56 -0.49 5.01
CA ILE A 139 29.08 0.15 3.80
C ILE A 139 28.63 -0.65 2.58
N GLY A 140 28.04 0.04 1.61
CA GLY A 140 27.59 -0.59 0.37
C GLY A 140 27.09 0.45 -0.64
N THR A 141 26.79 0.01 -1.86
CA THR A 141 26.12 0.86 -2.84
C THR A 141 24.65 1.08 -2.42
N ALA A 142 24.00 2.11 -2.96
CA ALA A 142 22.57 2.35 -2.72
C ALA A 142 21.73 1.10 -3.02
N TYR A 143 21.94 0.46 -4.17
CA TYR A 143 21.25 -0.77 -4.52
C TYR A 143 21.54 -1.91 -3.54
N GLY A 144 22.80 -2.11 -3.15
CA GLY A 144 23.18 -3.17 -2.19
C GLY A 144 22.48 -3.02 -0.84
N MET A 145 22.39 -1.80 -0.33
CA MET A 145 21.69 -1.52 0.92
C MET A 145 20.16 -1.71 0.78
N MET A 146 19.58 -1.25 -0.32
CA MET A 146 18.16 -1.47 -0.63
C MET A 146 17.83 -2.96 -0.74
N ALA A 147 18.68 -3.74 -1.44
CA ALA A 147 18.50 -5.18 -1.60
C ALA A 147 18.59 -5.94 -0.28
N LEU A 148 19.50 -5.52 0.61
CA LEU A 148 19.62 -6.08 1.96
C LEU A 148 18.35 -5.84 2.77
N CYS A 149 17.86 -4.61 2.80
CA CYS A 149 16.61 -4.25 3.48
C CYS A 149 15.40 -4.98 2.88
N SER A 150 15.31 -5.02 1.55
CA SER A 150 14.28 -5.74 0.79
C SER A 150 14.22 -7.21 1.20
N THR A 151 15.37 -7.89 1.19
CA THR A 151 15.46 -9.30 1.60
C THR A 151 15.05 -9.50 3.05
N ALA A 152 15.53 -8.62 3.95
CA ALA A 152 15.22 -8.72 5.39
C ALA A 152 13.74 -8.48 5.70
N CYS A 153 13.05 -7.65 4.90
CA CYS A 153 11.64 -7.29 5.08
C CYS A 153 10.70 -8.13 4.20
N GLY A 154 11.23 -8.97 3.28
CA GLY A 154 10.43 -9.76 2.35
C GLY A 154 9.62 -8.89 1.38
N VAL A 155 10.18 -7.75 0.95
CA VAL A 155 9.54 -6.81 0.02
C VAL A 155 10.41 -6.69 -1.22
N GLU A 156 9.88 -7.02 -2.39
CA GLU A 156 10.63 -6.96 -3.64
C GLU A 156 10.90 -5.52 -4.08
N LEU A 157 12.10 -5.29 -4.62
CA LEU A 157 12.45 -4.01 -5.24
C LEU A 157 11.83 -3.93 -6.63
N ALA A 158 11.16 -2.80 -6.91
CA ALA A 158 10.60 -2.52 -8.23
C ALA A 158 11.68 -2.14 -9.25
N GLN A 159 12.79 -1.54 -8.80
CA GLN A 159 13.89 -1.10 -9.64
C GLN A 159 15.00 -2.14 -9.71
N THR A 160 15.57 -2.25 -10.89
CA THR A 160 16.78 -3.06 -11.12
C THR A 160 18.04 -2.33 -10.63
N GLN A 161 19.11 -3.09 -10.44
CA GLN A 161 20.41 -2.53 -10.08
C GLN A 161 20.88 -1.47 -11.09
N ALA A 162 20.73 -1.73 -12.38
CA ALA A 162 21.16 -0.83 -13.45
C ALA A 162 20.39 0.50 -13.43
N GLU A 163 19.09 0.46 -13.09
CA GLU A 163 18.28 1.68 -12.98
C GLU A 163 18.71 2.53 -11.78
N ILE A 164 19.03 1.91 -10.64
CA ILE A 164 19.50 2.63 -9.45
C ILE A 164 20.90 3.21 -9.70
N GLU A 165 21.83 2.43 -10.29
CA GLU A 165 23.18 2.89 -10.58
C GLU A 165 23.24 4.00 -11.64
N ALA A 166 22.22 4.10 -12.49
CA ALA A 166 22.09 5.21 -13.47
C ALA A 166 21.65 6.54 -12.83
N LEU A 167 21.17 6.53 -11.59
CA LEU A 167 20.84 7.76 -10.88
C LEU A 167 22.10 8.53 -10.48
N PRO A 168 22.02 9.85 -10.29
CA PRO A 168 23.12 10.62 -9.73
C PRO A 168 23.57 10.01 -8.40
N ASN A 169 24.86 9.69 -8.30
CA ASN A 169 25.48 9.02 -7.14
C ASN A 169 25.00 7.59 -6.86
N GLY A 170 24.25 6.97 -7.77
CA GLY A 170 23.66 5.64 -7.55
C GLY A 170 24.68 4.50 -7.40
N SER A 171 25.91 4.68 -7.91
CA SER A 171 27.02 3.73 -7.80
C SER A 171 28.02 4.07 -6.69
N GLU A 172 27.82 5.17 -5.98
CA GLU A 172 28.72 5.55 -4.89
C GLU A 172 28.54 4.68 -3.65
N LEU A 173 29.61 4.55 -2.87
CA LEU A 173 29.58 3.83 -1.60
C LEU A 173 28.93 4.69 -0.53
N LEU A 174 27.91 4.16 0.10
CA LEU A 174 27.24 4.73 1.24
C LEU A 174 27.72 4.04 2.52
N SER A 175 27.85 4.78 3.61
CA SER A 175 28.03 4.19 4.94
C SER A 175 26.81 4.53 5.80
N VAL A 176 26.24 3.48 6.40
CA VAL A 176 25.10 3.58 7.30
C VAL A 176 25.61 3.21 8.70
N TYR A 177 25.47 4.13 9.61
CA TYR A 177 25.74 3.88 11.02
C TYR A 177 24.39 3.69 11.71
N PRO A 178 24.06 2.47 12.18
CA PRO A 178 22.86 2.30 13.00
C PRO A 178 23.05 3.14 14.26
N GLU A 179 22.13 4.07 14.49
CA GLU A 179 22.07 4.75 15.76
C GLU A 179 21.80 3.71 16.84
N SER A 180 22.68 3.61 17.81
CA SER A 180 22.43 2.79 19.00
C SER A 180 21.35 3.48 19.81
N PHE A 181 20.15 2.94 19.76
CA PHE A 181 19.09 3.31 20.68
C PHE A 181 19.30 2.67 22.05
#